data_5ba16b6e2469547570d424726b04447b
#
_entry.id   5ba16b6e2469547570d424726b04447b
#
_cell.length_a   1.000
_cell.length_b   1.000
_cell.length_c   1.000
_cell.angle_alpha   90.00
_cell.angle_beta   90.00
_cell.angle_gamma   90.00
#
_symmetry.space_group_name_H-M   'P 1'
#
loop_
_entity.id
_entity.type
_entity.pdbx_description
1 polymer ?
#
loop_
_entity_poly.entity_id
_entity_poly.type
_entity_poly.pdbx_seq_one_letter_code
_entity_poly.pdbx_strand_id
1 'polypeptide(L)'
;HTLEWNWTDSYSYVLQPGPYTALEVQEATFEVDTSGVWETGPATANVHLSYWLPSNTEMGEQVPVIAVISPYFSYGQPGDESGATNVVGAGRGEFIYDNYIPHGYAFAQVSVFGTEESSGCFDYRGEGEGWGIHQAVEWLGQQNWSNGKVGLYGKSYEGATQWEAAVHGSEHLATIVPISGTTGLHPLLYKNGSAEARSQVMHMNYFGSTVDYNGDDLDNVCPDIIEGLFAGPVTYGMGELDPYMANYYEEREHISKALTNYNGSVYWVQGMQDWNVDPHQVFPWYQMFIDAGFDVRGMLGQWEHNYPDQWTKHNAQESGYGGEAIQNMTRWDWGQDLFEWFEYYLKGVGEKPELHAQIQRNDGEWRIEDTWPPLDRDFAEIPLDTCTQTGTRVQGVSVSGGSVSGVVIECGALSGDSDISISGLATLHL
;
A
#
# COMPACT_ATOMS: atom_id res chain seq x y z
N HIS A 1 -16.11 -23.78 24.46
CA HIS A 1 -15.41 -22.64 25.05
C HIS A 1 -15.90 -21.36 24.35
N THR A 2 -16.71 -20.58 25.04
CA THR A 2 -17.00 -19.18 24.66
C THR A 2 -15.75 -18.38 24.95
N LEU A 3 -15.04 -17.92 23.92
CA LEU A 3 -14.02 -16.93 24.06
C LEU A 3 -14.73 -15.59 24.31
N GLU A 4 -14.63 -15.05 25.51
CA GLU A 4 -15.01 -13.67 25.76
C GLU A 4 -13.86 -12.79 25.24
N TRP A 5 -14.11 -12.07 24.17
CA TRP A 5 -13.19 -11.11 23.60
C TRP A 5 -13.36 -9.77 24.29
N ASN A 6 -12.30 -9.28 24.92
CA ASN A 6 -12.22 -7.88 25.32
C ASN A 6 -11.76 -7.09 24.09
N TRP A 7 -12.68 -6.37 23.50
CA TRP A 7 -12.43 -5.50 22.38
C TRP A 7 -11.62 -4.29 22.85
N THR A 8 -10.37 -4.21 22.42
CA THR A 8 -9.55 -3.01 22.50
C THR A 8 -9.59 -2.30 21.13
N ASP A 9 -9.23 -1.05 21.10
CA ASP A 9 -9.27 -0.23 19.86
C ASP A 9 -8.38 -0.78 18.72
N SER A 10 -7.48 -1.71 19.00
CA SER A 10 -6.71 -2.47 18.03
C SER A 10 -6.53 -3.91 18.49
N TYR A 11 -6.70 -4.85 17.59
CA TYR A 11 -6.42 -6.26 17.83
C TYR A 11 -5.33 -6.74 16.86
N SER A 12 -4.30 -7.38 17.39
CA SER A 12 -3.28 -8.05 16.59
C SER A 12 -3.46 -9.56 16.69
N TYR A 13 -3.58 -10.21 15.55
CA TYR A 13 -3.56 -11.67 15.51
C TYR A 13 -2.14 -12.15 15.81
N VAL A 14 -2.01 -13.09 16.73
CA VAL A 14 -0.72 -13.67 17.10
C VAL A 14 -0.70 -15.12 16.64
N LEU A 15 0.27 -15.47 15.79
CA LEU A 15 0.52 -16.85 15.39
C LEU A 15 0.93 -17.69 16.59
N GLN A 16 0.78 -19.01 16.49
CA GLN A 16 1.34 -19.90 17.51
C GLN A 16 2.83 -19.61 17.67
N PRO A 17 3.36 -19.60 18.90
CA PRO A 17 4.75 -19.29 19.14
C PRO A 17 5.68 -20.17 18.32
N GLY A 18 6.59 -19.56 17.58
CA GLY A 18 7.67 -20.23 16.86
C GLY A 18 8.84 -20.60 17.78
N PRO A 19 9.79 -21.42 17.30
CA PRO A 19 10.91 -21.90 18.11
C PRO A 19 12.04 -20.87 18.29
N TYR A 20 12.04 -19.76 17.54
CA TYR A 20 13.14 -18.82 17.50
C TYR A 20 12.82 -17.52 18.22
N THR A 21 13.85 -16.82 18.65
CA THR A 21 13.76 -15.48 19.25
C THR A 21 14.39 -14.45 18.31
N ALA A 22 13.93 -13.22 18.38
CA ALA A 22 14.60 -12.13 17.71
C ALA A 22 15.96 -11.84 18.36
N LEU A 23 16.98 -11.63 17.54
CA LEU A 23 18.27 -11.10 17.97
C LEU A 23 18.18 -9.57 18.13
N GLU A 24 19.20 -8.99 18.73
CA GLU A 24 19.36 -7.53 18.81
C GLU A 24 19.23 -6.88 17.44
N VAL A 25 18.63 -5.69 17.41
CA VAL A 25 18.52 -4.89 16.18
C VAL A 25 19.90 -4.66 15.57
N GLN A 26 19.98 -4.76 14.29
CA GLN A 26 21.14 -4.39 13.50
C GLN A 26 20.77 -3.26 12.55
N GLU A 27 21.70 -2.35 12.35
CA GLU A 27 21.56 -1.24 11.42
C GLU A 27 22.58 -1.37 10.32
N ALA A 28 22.20 -0.98 9.12
CA ALA A 28 23.10 -0.92 7.99
C ALA A 28 22.83 0.33 7.17
N THR A 29 23.92 0.91 6.69
CA THR A 29 23.90 2.00 5.72
C THR A 29 24.83 1.61 4.58
N PHE A 30 24.34 1.66 3.35
CA PHE A 30 25.13 1.33 2.18
C PHE A 30 24.96 2.38 1.08
N GLU A 31 26.04 2.63 0.35
CA GLU A 31 26.07 3.60 -0.73
C GLU A 31 25.47 3.01 -2.02
N VAL A 32 24.70 3.83 -2.70
CA VAL A 32 24.04 3.56 -3.97
C VAL A 32 24.52 4.56 -5.00
N ASP A 33 24.91 4.09 -6.19
CA ASP A 33 25.16 4.95 -7.36
C ASP A 33 23.82 5.47 -7.90
N THR A 34 23.65 6.76 -7.80
CA THR A 34 22.45 7.50 -8.25
C THR A 34 22.78 8.42 -9.44
N SER A 35 23.90 8.20 -10.11
CA SER A 35 24.31 8.97 -11.27
C SER A 35 23.28 8.86 -12.40
N GLY A 36 22.61 9.95 -12.72
CA GLY A 36 21.60 10.01 -13.79
C GLY A 36 20.22 9.49 -13.37
N VAL A 37 20.01 9.20 -12.10
CA VAL A 37 18.70 8.83 -11.56
C VAL A 37 17.85 10.08 -11.35
N TRP A 38 18.43 11.12 -10.75
CA TRP A 38 17.79 12.42 -10.61
C TRP A 38 18.37 13.42 -11.62
N GLU A 39 17.55 14.36 -12.08
CA GLU A 39 18.01 15.45 -12.91
C GLU A 39 18.93 16.40 -12.13
N THR A 40 18.62 16.66 -10.87
CA THR A 40 19.34 17.62 -10.00
C THR A 40 19.85 17.01 -8.69
N GLY A 41 19.74 15.72 -8.52
CA GLY A 41 20.15 15.02 -7.30
C GLY A 41 21.65 14.69 -7.22
N PRO A 42 22.11 14.15 -6.09
CA PRO A 42 23.50 13.72 -5.92
C PRO A 42 23.83 12.50 -6.78
N ALA A 43 25.12 12.34 -7.14
CA ALA A 43 25.58 11.17 -7.90
C ALA A 43 25.69 9.88 -7.06
N THR A 44 25.69 9.99 -5.75
CA THR A 44 25.64 8.86 -4.81
C THR A 44 24.74 9.21 -3.64
N ALA A 45 24.03 8.24 -3.12
CA ALA A 45 23.21 8.37 -1.93
C ALA A 45 23.33 7.12 -1.05
N ASN A 46 22.97 7.22 0.20
CA ASN A 46 22.96 6.09 1.11
C ASN A 46 21.54 5.65 1.43
N VAL A 47 21.31 4.35 1.43
CA VAL A 47 20.11 3.74 1.99
C VAL A 47 20.42 3.27 3.40
N HIS A 48 19.58 3.63 4.35
CA HIS A 48 19.60 3.18 5.73
C HIS A 48 18.47 2.19 6.00
N LEU A 49 18.76 1.17 6.80
CA LEU A 49 17.79 0.19 7.26
C LEU A 49 18.13 -0.37 8.63
N SER A 50 17.09 -0.68 9.38
CA SER A 50 17.17 -1.49 10.61
C SER A 50 16.63 -2.89 10.33
N TYR A 51 17.27 -3.93 10.88
CA TYR A 51 16.79 -5.30 10.67
C TYR A 51 17.03 -6.19 11.88
N TRP A 52 16.20 -7.21 11.99
CA TRP A 52 16.20 -8.21 13.06
C TRP A 52 16.30 -9.60 12.47
N LEU A 53 17.21 -10.39 13.00
CA LEU A 53 17.41 -11.76 12.60
C LEU A 53 16.80 -12.71 13.62
N PRO A 54 16.24 -13.84 13.21
CA PRO A 54 15.88 -14.91 14.11
C PRO A 54 17.13 -15.66 14.61
N SER A 55 17.06 -16.21 15.82
CA SER A 55 18.19 -16.85 16.48
C SER A 55 18.79 -18.07 15.76
N ASN A 56 18.06 -18.68 14.81
CA ASN A 56 18.61 -19.76 14.00
C ASN A 56 19.72 -19.30 13.03
N THR A 57 19.81 -18.02 12.72
CA THR A 57 20.91 -17.47 11.90
C THR A 57 22.26 -17.58 12.59
N GLU A 58 22.31 -17.57 13.93
CA GLU A 58 23.53 -17.85 14.70
C GLU A 58 24.04 -19.31 14.54
N MET A 59 23.13 -20.20 14.13
CA MET A 59 23.48 -21.59 13.82
C MET A 59 23.90 -21.77 12.35
N GLY A 60 23.96 -20.69 11.58
CA GLY A 60 24.35 -20.67 10.16
C GLY A 60 23.21 -20.99 9.19
N GLU A 61 21.97 -20.95 9.64
CA GLU A 61 20.81 -21.08 8.76
C GLU A 61 20.59 -19.79 7.95
N GLN A 62 20.22 -19.92 6.69
CA GLN A 62 19.79 -18.81 5.86
C GLN A 62 18.27 -18.70 5.92
N VAL A 63 17.77 -17.46 6.03
CA VAL A 63 16.37 -17.17 6.25
C VAL A 63 15.84 -16.18 5.22
N PRO A 64 14.55 -16.24 4.84
CA PRO A 64 13.95 -15.22 3.98
C PRO A 64 13.75 -13.92 4.76
N VAL A 65 13.58 -12.84 4.01
CA VAL A 65 13.35 -11.51 4.55
C VAL A 65 11.91 -11.07 4.28
N ILE A 66 11.26 -10.50 5.29
CA ILE A 66 10.07 -9.68 5.12
C ILE A 66 10.49 -8.23 5.37
N ALA A 67 10.26 -7.34 4.41
CA ALA A 67 10.65 -5.95 4.56
C ALA A 67 9.44 -5.00 4.43
N VAL A 68 9.48 -3.94 5.22
CA VAL A 68 8.62 -2.76 5.12
C VAL A 68 9.49 -1.59 4.67
N ILE A 69 9.10 -0.92 3.60
CA ILE A 69 9.86 0.20 3.03
C ILE A 69 9.00 1.45 3.08
N SER A 70 9.48 2.50 3.72
CA SER A 70 8.63 3.62 4.13
C SER A 70 9.39 4.93 4.27
N PRO A 71 8.73 6.08 4.06
CA PRO A 71 9.23 7.38 4.47
C PRO A 71 8.91 7.72 5.94
N TYR A 72 8.22 6.82 6.69
CA TYR A 72 7.61 7.17 7.98
C TYR A 72 8.44 6.77 9.19
N PHE A 73 9.58 6.14 9.03
CA PHE A 73 10.38 5.68 10.18
C PHE A 73 11.01 6.85 10.95
N SER A 74 11.32 7.95 10.26
CA SER A 74 11.71 9.22 10.88
C SER A 74 10.55 10.01 11.46
N TYR A 75 9.33 9.66 11.08
CA TYR A 75 8.12 10.25 11.67
C TYR A 75 8.00 9.75 13.10
N GLY A 76 8.94 10.24 13.92
CA GLY A 76 9.22 9.80 15.24
C GLY A 76 7.96 9.67 16.02
N GLN A 77 7.80 8.58 16.66
CA GLN A 77 6.76 8.48 17.66
C GLN A 77 7.06 9.56 18.70
N PRO A 78 6.26 10.63 18.80
CA PRO A 78 6.53 11.68 19.78
C PRO A 78 6.58 11.06 21.16
N GLY A 79 7.75 11.07 21.77
CA GLY A 79 7.95 10.56 23.13
C GLY A 79 8.52 9.17 23.23
N ASP A 80 8.85 8.50 22.14
CA ASP A 80 9.63 7.29 22.20
C ASP A 80 11.12 7.62 22.16
N GLU A 81 11.70 7.79 23.34
CA GLU A 81 13.14 8.05 23.50
C GLU A 81 13.97 6.77 23.41
N SER A 82 13.36 5.64 23.14
CA SER A 82 14.00 4.34 23.25
C SER A 82 14.53 3.80 21.91
N GLY A 83 14.80 4.62 20.94
CA GLY A 83 15.53 4.32 19.70
C GLY A 83 15.40 2.93 19.05
N ALA A 84 15.30 1.92 19.85
CA ALA A 84 15.20 0.52 19.45
C ALA A 84 13.73 0.05 19.25
N THR A 85 12.78 0.78 19.75
CA THR A 85 11.37 0.39 19.73
C THR A 85 10.60 0.99 18.58
N ASN A 86 11.21 1.87 17.84
CA ASN A 86 10.60 2.47 16.65
C ASN A 86 10.30 1.48 15.54
N VAL A 87 10.84 0.31 15.63
CA VAL A 87 10.47 -0.87 14.87
C VAL A 87 9.00 -0.99 14.68
N VAL A 88 8.31 -0.44 15.57
CA VAL A 88 7.07 -1.02 15.93
C VAL A 88 5.90 -0.17 15.47
N GLY A 89 6.07 1.12 15.34
CA GLY A 89 4.97 2.04 15.11
C GLY A 89 4.51 2.11 13.66
N ALA A 90 5.41 2.21 12.71
CA ALA A 90 5.09 2.39 11.31
C ALA A 90 4.94 1.05 10.59
N GLY A 91 3.99 0.95 9.66
CA GLY A 91 3.78 -0.23 8.82
C GLY A 91 3.42 -1.51 9.56
N ARG A 92 2.97 -1.43 10.83
CA ARG A 92 2.73 -2.60 11.67
C ARG A 92 3.95 -3.52 11.82
N GLY A 93 5.12 -2.94 12.02
CA GLY A 93 6.35 -3.69 12.28
C GLY A 93 6.21 -4.71 13.40
N GLU A 94 5.51 -4.37 14.51
CA GLU A 94 5.20 -5.31 15.58
C GLU A 94 4.54 -6.60 15.09
N PHE A 95 3.62 -6.48 14.16
CA PHE A 95 2.91 -7.64 13.63
C PHE A 95 3.88 -8.62 12.96
N ILE A 96 4.85 -8.10 12.19
CA ILE A 96 5.87 -8.93 11.56
C ILE A 96 6.89 -9.40 12.59
N TYR A 97 7.35 -8.51 13.46
CA TYR A 97 8.34 -8.81 14.48
C TYR A 97 7.86 -9.94 15.42
N ASP A 98 6.66 -9.82 15.97
CA ASP A 98 6.14 -10.77 16.96
C ASP A 98 5.68 -12.09 16.34
N ASN A 99 5.21 -12.06 15.10
CA ASN A 99 4.59 -13.24 14.50
C ASN A 99 5.51 -13.99 13.51
N TYR A 100 6.45 -13.33 12.84
CA TYR A 100 7.22 -13.98 11.77
C TYR A 100 8.68 -14.24 12.13
N ILE A 101 9.33 -13.39 12.91
CA ILE A 101 10.69 -13.69 13.38
C ILE A 101 10.76 -15.00 14.16
N PRO A 102 9.82 -15.31 15.08
CA PRO A 102 9.83 -16.59 15.77
C PRO A 102 9.71 -17.82 14.86
N HIS A 103 9.27 -17.63 13.64
CA HIS A 103 9.17 -18.67 12.62
C HIS A 103 10.35 -18.71 11.65
N GLY A 104 11.41 -17.98 11.89
CA GLY A 104 12.63 -18.01 11.08
C GLY A 104 12.56 -17.12 9.84
N TYR A 105 12.00 -15.93 9.98
CA TYR A 105 12.08 -14.85 9.02
C TYR A 105 12.96 -13.72 9.57
N ALA A 106 13.80 -13.14 8.75
CA ALA A 106 14.36 -11.83 9.05
C ALA A 106 13.29 -10.76 8.79
N PHE A 107 13.29 -9.72 9.61
CA PHE A 107 12.46 -8.54 9.40
C PHE A 107 13.34 -7.32 9.14
N ALA A 108 12.99 -6.49 8.16
CA ALA A 108 13.72 -5.27 7.85
C ALA A 108 12.78 -4.08 7.70
N GLN A 109 13.24 -2.92 8.17
CA GLN A 109 12.62 -1.61 7.92
C GLN A 109 13.61 -0.75 7.15
N VAL A 110 13.22 -0.32 5.96
CA VAL A 110 14.07 0.42 5.03
C VAL A 110 13.51 1.83 4.84
N SER A 111 14.32 2.84 5.09
CA SER A 111 13.96 4.24 4.88
C SER A 111 14.22 4.64 3.42
N VAL A 112 13.25 5.25 2.76
CA VAL A 112 13.42 5.78 1.40
C VAL A 112 14.40 6.95 1.40
N PHE A 113 14.97 7.29 0.25
CA PHE A 113 15.91 8.41 0.13
C PHE A 113 15.33 9.71 0.68
N GLY A 114 16.17 10.51 1.34
CA GLY A 114 15.81 11.79 1.94
C GLY A 114 15.00 11.68 3.24
N THR A 115 14.85 10.47 3.81
CA THR A 115 14.15 10.25 5.07
C THR A 115 15.02 9.49 6.06
N GLU A 116 14.80 9.68 7.36
CA GLU A 116 15.57 9.08 8.44
C GLU A 116 17.08 9.32 8.22
N GLU A 117 17.87 8.27 8.29
CA GLU A 117 19.33 8.33 8.01
C GLU A 117 19.67 7.99 6.54
N SER A 118 18.68 7.77 5.67
CA SER A 118 18.90 7.65 4.24
C SER A 118 19.19 9.02 3.65
N SER A 119 20.33 9.15 2.95
CA SER A 119 20.70 10.37 2.28
C SER A 119 20.11 10.46 0.87
N GLY A 120 20.52 11.44 0.09
CA GLY A 120 19.92 11.74 -1.20
C GLY A 120 18.83 12.77 -1.07
N CYS A 121 17.84 12.71 -1.95
CA CYS A 121 16.69 13.58 -1.83
C CYS A 121 15.39 12.81 -2.00
N PHE A 122 14.36 13.27 -1.31
CA PHE A 122 13.02 12.70 -1.39
C PHE A 122 12.32 13.22 -2.65
N ASP A 123 11.99 12.34 -3.58
CA ASP A 123 11.36 12.67 -4.85
C ASP A 123 9.89 12.23 -4.96
N TYR A 124 9.32 11.81 -3.84
CA TYR A 124 7.93 11.43 -3.72
C TYR A 124 7.49 10.43 -4.78
N ARG A 125 7.94 9.20 -4.62
CA ARG A 125 7.63 8.08 -5.51
C ARG A 125 8.17 8.20 -6.94
N GLY A 126 9.22 9.01 -7.11
CA GLY A 126 9.92 9.15 -8.38
C GLY A 126 10.91 8.02 -8.64
N GLU A 127 11.70 8.21 -9.71
CA GLU A 127 12.69 7.22 -10.15
C GLU A 127 13.77 6.98 -9.10
N GLY A 128 14.18 8.04 -8.35
CA GLY A 128 15.18 7.92 -7.32
C GLY A 128 14.73 7.07 -6.15
N GLU A 129 13.52 7.30 -5.67
CA GLU A 129 12.95 6.50 -4.60
C GLU A 129 12.84 5.02 -5.02
N GLY A 130 12.27 4.76 -6.21
CA GLY A 130 12.17 3.41 -6.75
C GLY A 130 13.54 2.72 -6.91
N TRP A 131 14.56 3.47 -7.32
CA TRP A 131 15.92 2.94 -7.43
C TRP A 131 16.52 2.59 -6.07
N GLY A 132 16.38 3.45 -5.07
CA GLY A 132 16.84 3.18 -3.70
C GLY A 132 16.15 1.94 -3.10
N ILE A 133 14.86 1.83 -3.32
CA ILE A 133 14.05 0.66 -2.90
C ILE A 133 14.56 -0.63 -3.55
N HIS A 134 14.78 -0.60 -4.87
CA HIS A 134 15.35 -1.74 -5.60
C HIS A 134 16.71 -2.16 -5.03
N GLN A 135 17.61 -1.20 -4.80
CA GLN A 135 18.93 -1.48 -4.23
C GLN A 135 18.84 -2.06 -2.81
N ALA A 136 17.83 -1.68 -2.02
CA ALA A 136 17.60 -2.28 -0.71
C ALA A 136 17.17 -3.75 -0.81
N VAL A 137 16.30 -4.07 -1.76
CA VAL A 137 15.90 -5.47 -2.03
C VAL A 137 17.10 -6.32 -2.44
N GLU A 138 17.94 -5.79 -3.35
CA GLU A 138 19.18 -6.44 -3.78
C GLU A 138 20.13 -6.65 -2.60
N TRP A 139 20.35 -5.62 -1.76
CA TRP A 139 21.20 -5.72 -0.58
C TRP A 139 20.72 -6.80 0.39
N LEU A 140 19.41 -6.82 0.70
CA LEU A 140 18.81 -7.80 1.62
C LEU A 140 18.91 -9.23 1.08
N GLY A 141 18.68 -9.42 -0.21
CA GLY A 141 18.76 -10.73 -0.86
C GLY A 141 20.18 -11.30 -0.91
N GLN A 142 21.20 -10.43 -0.98
CA GLN A 142 22.62 -10.82 -1.10
C GLN A 142 23.33 -11.06 0.24
N GLN A 143 22.65 -10.82 1.37
CA GLN A 143 23.30 -11.05 2.68
C GLN A 143 23.60 -12.52 2.91
N ASN A 144 24.70 -12.81 3.61
CA ASN A 144 25.14 -14.17 3.88
C ASN A 144 24.16 -14.99 4.77
N TRP A 145 23.33 -14.31 5.54
CA TRP A 145 22.26 -14.88 6.35
C TRP A 145 20.94 -15.00 5.59
N SER A 146 20.82 -14.38 4.43
CA SER A 146 19.62 -14.43 3.58
C SER A 146 19.57 -15.70 2.73
N ASN A 147 18.39 -16.27 2.55
CA ASN A 147 18.17 -17.36 1.58
C ASN A 147 17.99 -16.86 0.14
N GLY A 148 18.17 -15.56 -0.08
CA GLY A 148 18.03 -14.90 -1.37
C GLY A 148 16.61 -14.47 -1.73
N LYS A 149 15.64 -14.63 -0.84
CA LYS A 149 14.24 -14.25 -1.09
C LYS A 149 13.78 -13.14 -0.15
N VAL A 150 13.22 -12.08 -0.74
CA VAL A 150 12.65 -10.93 -0.08
C VAL A 150 11.15 -10.87 -0.41
N GLY A 151 10.32 -10.72 0.60
CA GLY A 151 8.92 -10.39 0.49
C GLY A 151 8.67 -8.98 1.02
N LEU A 152 7.85 -8.19 0.35
CA LEU A 152 7.47 -6.87 0.83
C LEU A 152 6.05 -6.90 1.41
N TYR A 153 5.85 -6.12 2.46
CA TYR A 153 4.61 -6.02 3.21
C TYR A 153 4.37 -4.57 3.63
N GLY A 154 3.14 -4.13 3.62
CA GLY A 154 2.78 -2.82 4.15
C GLY A 154 1.53 -2.23 3.51
N LYS A 155 1.03 -1.17 4.13
CA LYS A 155 -0.20 -0.49 3.75
C LYS A 155 0.06 0.94 3.30
N SER A 156 -0.77 1.46 2.40
CA SER A 156 -0.71 2.86 1.98
C SER A 156 0.57 3.15 1.21
N TYR A 157 1.40 4.07 1.69
CA TYR A 157 2.71 4.34 1.10
C TYR A 157 3.58 3.07 1.08
N GLU A 158 3.63 2.32 2.18
CA GLU A 158 4.37 1.05 2.25
C GLU A 158 3.78 -0.05 1.33
N GLY A 159 2.52 0.08 0.94
CA GLY A 159 1.91 -0.72 -0.13
C GLY A 159 2.33 -0.24 -1.51
N ALA A 160 2.55 1.06 -1.65
CA ALA A 160 2.97 1.69 -2.90
C ALA A 160 4.44 1.42 -3.24
N THR A 161 5.35 1.51 -2.25
CA THR A 161 6.78 1.21 -2.41
C THR A 161 7.05 -0.19 -2.95
N GLN A 162 6.13 -1.12 -2.75
CA GLN A 162 6.22 -2.47 -3.30
C GLN A 162 6.09 -2.50 -4.83
N TRP A 163 5.24 -1.64 -5.39
CA TRP A 163 5.14 -1.48 -6.83
C TRP A 163 6.38 -0.79 -7.40
N GLU A 164 6.95 0.16 -6.67
CA GLU A 164 8.23 0.80 -7.02
C GLU A 164 9.39 -0.20 -7.03
N ALA A 165 9.46 -1.08 -6.03
CA ALA A 165 10.42 -2.18 -6.04
C ALA A 165 10.26 -3.09 -7.28
N ALA A 166 9.02 -3.35 -7.66
CA ALA A 166 8.69 -4.22 -8.78
C ALA A 166 9.02 -3.60 -10.15
N VAL A 167 9.10 -2.27 -10.25
CA VAL A 167 9.43 -1.54 -11.50
C VAL A 167 10.77 -1.98 -12.10
N HIS A 168 11.77 -2.16 -11.25
CA HIS A 168 13.12 -2.49 -11.72
C HIS A 168 13.34 -3.99 -11.92
N GLY A 169 12.45 -4.82 -11.37
CA GLY A 169 12.61 -6.28 -11.35
C GLY A 169 13.82 -6.71 -10.51
N SER A 170 13.70 -7.81 -9.82
CA SER A 170 14.78 -8.40 -9.01
C SER A 170 14.56 -9.90 -8.92
N GLU A 171 15.64 -10.68 -8.97
CA GLU A 171 15.55 -12.11 -8.67
C GLU A 171 15.33 -12.41 -7.19
N HIS A 172 15.61 -11.42 -6.33
CA HIS A 172 15.39 -11.51 -4.90
C HIS A 172 13.96 -11.17 -4.48
N LEU A 173 13.24 -10.33 -5.24
CA LEU A 173 11.86 -9.94 -4.93
C LEU A 173 10.87 -11.06 -5.28
N ALA A 174 10.63 -11.95 -4.32
CA ALA A 174 9.84 -13.15 -4.53
C ALA A 174 8.32 -12.92 -4.41
N THR A 175 7.90 -12.00 -3.60
CA THR A 175 6.48 -11.68 -3.38
C THR A 175 6.27 -10.27 -2.88
N ILE A 176 5.12 -9.69 -3.24
CA ILE A 176 4.65 -8.42 -2.70
C ILE A 176 3.24 -8.58 -2.13
N VAL A 177 2.96 -7.87 -1.02
CA VAL A 177 1.67 -7.85 -0.34
C VAL A 177 1.21 -6.40 -0.18
N PRO A 178 0.83 -5.72 -1.28
CA PRO A 178 0.38 -4.34 -1.24
C PRO A 178 -1.03 -4.25 -0.63
N ILE A 179 -1.13 -3.61 0.54
CA ILE A 179 -2.39 -3.35 1.23
C ILE A 179 -2.77 -1.90 0.97
N SER A 180 -3.88 -1.65 0.29
CA SER A 180 -4.32 -0.29 -0.06
C SER A 180 -3.15 0.57 -0.60
N GLY A 181 -2.31 -0.03 -1.44
CA GLY A 181 -1.15 0.60 -2.06
C GLY A 181 -1.50 1.25 -3.39
N THR A 182 -1.05 2.48 -3.61
CA THR A 182 -1.27 3.15 -4.89
C THR A 182 -0.42 2.55 -5.98
N THR A 183 -1.01 2.33 -7.14
CA THR A 183 -0.34 1.77 -8.32
C THR A 183 0.36 2.82 -9.18
N GLY A 184 0.04 4.08 -8.90
CA GLY A 184 0.63 5.26 -9.51
C GLY A 184 0.07 6.51 -8.84
N LEU A 185 0.75 7.63 -9.02
CA LEU A 185 0.34 8.87 -8.37
C LEU A 185 -0.81 9.56 -9.11
N HIS A 186 -0.81 9.52 -10.44
CA HIS A 186 -1.87 10.13 -11.25
C HIS A 186 -3.26 9.53 -10.93
N PRO A 187 -3.46 8.21 -10.94
CA PRO A 187 -4.79 7.65 -10.63
C PRO A 187 -5.24 7.88 -9.18
N LEU A 188 -4.31 8.20 -8.28
CA LEU A 188 -4.67 8.59 -6.91
C LEU A 188 -5.24 10.02 -6.87
N LEU A 189 -4.64 10.94 -7.60
CA LEU A 189 -4.89 12.38 -7.45
C LEU A 189 -5.82 12.95 -8.52
N TYR A 190 -6.05 12.23 -9.61
CA TYR A 190 -6.91 12.65 -10.71
C TYR A 190 -7.95 11.60 -11.05
N LYS A 191 -9.17 12.03 -11.30
CA LYS A 191 -10.27 11.20 -11.76
C LYS A 191 -10.85 11.79 -13.05
N ASN A 192 -10.75 11.06 -14.15
CA ASN A 192 -11.25 11.49 -15.46
C ASN A 192 -10.77 12.91 -15.87
N GLY A 193 -9.46 13.19 -15.66
CA GLY A 193 -8.88 14.49 -15.99
C GLY A 193 -9.21 15.62 -15.00
N SER A 194 -9.89 15.33 -13.91
CA SER A 194 -10.19 16.29 -12.85
C SER A 194 -9.35 16.03 -11.61
N ALA A 195 -8.65 17.06 -11.13
CA ALA A 195 -7.89 16.97 -9.90
C ALA A 195 -8.82 16.81 -8.69
N GLU A 196 -8.49 15.91 -7.82
CA GLU A 196 -9.15 15.80 -6.52
C GLU A 196 -8.74 16.95 -5.59
N ALA A 197 -9.63 17.31 -4.66
CA ALA A 197 -9.34 18.36 -3.69
C ALA A 197 -8.10 18.09 -2.84
N ARG A 198 -7.77 16.82 -2.61
CA ARG A 198 -6.59 16.40 -1.83
C ARG A 198 -5.29 16.47 -2.64
N SER A 199 -5.32 16.62 -3.97
CA SER A 199 -4.11 16.60 -4.80
C SER A 199 -3.08 17.66 -4.37
N GLN A 200 -3.54 18.85 -4.02
CA GLN A 200 -2.69 19.93 -3.53
C GLN A 200 -2.19 19.67 -2.11
N VAL A 201 -3.07 19.13 -1.24
CA VAL A 201 -2.76 18.90 0.18
C VAL A 201 -1.78 17.74 0.32
N MET A 202 -1.91 16.70 -0.49
CA MET A 202 -1.06 15.51 -0.40
C MET A 202 0.42 15.84 -0.63
N HIS A 203 0.75 16.54 -1.70
CA HIS A 203 2.14 16.92 -1.96
C HIS A 203 2.72 17.76 -0.83
N MET A 204 2.01 18.82 -0.43
CA MET A 204 2.47 19.69 0.65
C MET A 204 2.58 18.96 1.99
N ASN A 205 1.66 18.05 2.27
CA ASN A 205 1.68 17.28 3.49
C ASN A 205 2.86 16.30 3.52
N TYR A 206 3.11 15.58 2.42
CA TYR A 206 4.23 14.65 2.36
C TYR A 206 5.58 15.36 2.42
N PHE A 207 5.77 16.45 1.69
CA PHE A 207 7.04 17.19 1.71
C PHE A 207 7.25 17.93 3.03
N GLY A 208 6.20 18.43 3.67
CA GLY A 208 6.32 19.17 4.93
C GLY A 208 6.31 18.31 6.19
N SER A 209 5.87 17.04 6.11
CA SER A 209 5.67 16.23 7.30
C SER A 209 6.45 14.92 7.34
N THR A 210 6.92 14.41 6.20
CA THR A 210 7.64 13.13 6.16
C THR A 210 9.14 13.29 6.04
N VAL A 211 9.62 14.38 5.47
CA VAL A 211 11.03 14.57 5.15
C VAL A 211 11.81 15.16 6.32
N ASP A 212 11.17 15.94 7.17
CA ASP A 212 11.80 16.43 8.39
C ASP A 212 10.85 16.41 9.59
N TYR A 213 11.23 15.62 10.58
CA TYR A 213 10.55 15.58 11.87
C TYR A 213 10.58 16.94 12.60
N ASN A 214 11.58 17.75 12.34
CA ASN A 214 11.72 19.07 12.95
C ASN A 214 10.98 20.19 12.19
N GLY A 215 10.39 19.87 11.03
CA GLY A 215 9.42 20.73 10.34
C GLY A 215 9.98 21.97 9.63
N ASP A 216 11.29 22.11 9.55
CA ASP A 216 11.90 23.34 9.07
C ASP A 216 12.68 23.20 7.74
N ASP A 217 12.84 21.97 7.20
CA ASP A 217 13.81 21.79 6.14
C ASP A 217 13.27 21.01 4.94
N LEU A 218 12.97 21.73 3.87
CA LEU A 218 12.75 21.15 2.55
C LEU A 218 14.07 20.79 1.85
N ASP A 219 15.20 20.90 2.54
CA ASP A 219 16.53 20.65 1.97
C ASP A 219 16.72 19.18 1.55
N ASN A 220 15.95 18.27 2.12
CA ASN A 220 15.94 16.86 1.74
C ASN A 220 14.99 16.51 0.59
N VAL A 221 14.17 17.43 0.12
CA VAL A 221 13.35 17.24 -1.09
C VAL A 221 14.16 17.55 -2.33
N CYS A 222 13.98 16.77 -3.39
CA CYS A 222 14.70 17.03 -4.64
C CYS A 222 14.37 18.43 -5.18
N PRO A 223 15.38 19.22 -5.60
CA PRO A 223 15.18 20.64 -5.95
C PRO A 223 14.19 20.87 -7.09
N ASP A 224 14.15 20.00 -8.10
CA ASP A 224 13.21 20.03 -9.21
C ASP A 224 11.75 19.80 -8.74
N ILE A 225 11.55 18.96 -7.73
CA ILE A 225 10.24 18.76 -7.10
C ILE A 225 9.78 20.03 -6.40
N ILE A 226 10.67 20.69 -5.64
CA ILE A 226 10.36 21.95 -4.97
C ILE A 226 10.02 23.02 -6.00
N GLU A 227 10.81 23.14 -7.07
CA GLU A 227 10.56 24.09 -8.14
C GLU A 227 9.21 23.85 -8.80
N GLY A 228 8.89 22.59 -9.11
CA GLY A 228 7.59 22.20 -9.66
C GLY A 228 6.41 22.53 -8.74
N LEU A 229 6.55 22.32 -7.43
CA LEU A 229 5.53 22.66 -6.43
C LEU A 229 5.23 24.16 -6.41
N PHE A 230 6.27 24.99 -6.36
CA PHE A 230 6.10 26.44 -6.24
C PHE A 230 5.79 27.13 -7.58
N ALA A 231 6.15 26.55 -8.70
CA ALA A 231 5.79 27.06 -10.01
C ALA A 231 4.30 26.84 -10.37
N GLY A 232 3.56 26.07 -9.56
CA GLY A 232 2.11 25.94 -9.68
C GLY A 232 1.57 24.76 -10.53
N PRO A 233 2.31 24.17 -11.48
CA PRO A 233 1.78 23.08 -12.29
C PRO A 233 1.39 21.84 -11.48
N VAL A 234 2.24 21.42 -10.55
CA VAL A 234 2.03 20.22 -9.72
C VAL A 234 0.81 20.39 -8.81
N THR A 235 0.58 21.62 -8.31
CA THR A 235 -0.46 21.88 -7.33
C THR A 235 -1.83 22.20 -7.92
N TYR A 236 -1.92 22.62 -9.17
CA TYR A 236 -3.16 23.17 -9.74
C TYR A 236 -3.87 22.26 -10.76
N GLY A 237 -3.38 21.05 -10.96
CA GLY A 237 -4.08 20.10 -11.85
C GLY A 237 -4.11 20.49 -13.33
N MET A 238 -3.25 21.41 -13.73
CA MET A 238 -3.13 21.82 -15.14
C MET A 238 -2.28 20.83 -15.96
N GLY A 239 -1.89 19.73 -15.34
CA GLY A 239 -0.81 18.86 -15.76
C GLY A 239 -1.01 18.07 -17.04
N GLU A 240 -2.21 17.75 -17.42
CA GLU A 240 -2.41 17.04 -18.70
C GLU A 240 -2.05 17.88 -19.93
N LEU A 241 -1.94 19.18 -19.76
CA LEU A 241 -1.60 20.12 -20.84
C LEU A 241 -0.13 20.59 -20.80
N ASP A 242 0.59 20.31 -19.71
CA ASP A 242 1.99 20.70 -19.54
C ASP A 242 2.91 19.48 -19.73
N PRO A 243 3.87 19.49 -20.66
CA PRO A 243 4.82 18.39 -20.83
C PRO A 243 5.59 18.00 -19.56
N TYR A 244 5.90 18.95 -18.70
CA TYR A 244 6.55 18.70 -17.41
C TYR A 244 5.69 17.83 -16.51
N MET A 245 4.40 18.11 -16.42
CA MET A 245 3.48 17.35 -15.59
C MET A 245 3.18 15.96 -16.16
N ALA A 246 3.14 15.82 -17.48
CA ALA A 246 3.03 14.51 -18.11
C ALA A 246 4.20 13.63 -17.72
N ASN A 247 5.43 14.15 -17.80
CA ASN A 247 6.64 13.43 -17.39
C ASN A 247 6.61 13.08 -15.89
N TYR A 248 6.22 14.02 -15.05
CA TYR A 248 6.11 13.81 -13.60
C TYR A 248 5.21 12.63 -13.23
N TYR A 249 4.04 12.53 -13.84
CA TYR A 249 3.11 11.43 -13.57
C TYR A 249 3.45 10.15 -14.32
N GLU A 250 4.05 10.24 -15.52
CA GLU A 250 4.53 9.08 -16.27
C GLU A 250 5.66 8.36 -15.52
N GLU A 251 6.56 9.11 -14.92
CA GLU A 251 7.61 8.57 -14.06
C GLU A 251 7.02 7.80 -12.87
N ARG A 252 5.97 8.34 -12.28
CA ARG A 252 5.27 7.80 -11.09
C ARG A 252 4.14 6.83 -11.41
N GLU A 253 4.08 6.35 -12.62
CA GLU A 253 3.21 5.26 -13.03
C GLU A 253 3.99 3.95 -12.92
N HIS A 254 3.75 3.16 -11.84
CA HIS A 254 4.59 2.03 -11.50
C HIS A 254 4.04 0.70 -12.01
N ILE A 255 2.72 0.53 -12.05
CA ILE A 255 2.12 -0.78 -12.22
C ILE A 255 2.31 -1.36 -13.62
N SER A 256 2.29 -0.57 -14.67
CA SER A 256 2.54 -1.06 -16.03
C SER A 256 4.00 -1.48 -16.22
N LYS A 257 4.92 -0.77 -15.57
CA LYS A 257 6.35 -1.12 -15.55
C LYS A 257 6.56 -2.40 -14.74
N ALA A 258 5.91 -2.50 -13.56
CA ALA A 258 5.93 -3.71 -12.75
C ALA A 258 5.37 -4.93 -13.51
N LEU A 259 4.26 -4.78 -14.23
CA LEU A 259 3.70 -5.85 -15.06
C LEU A 259 4.69 -6.41 -16.08
N THR A 260 5.65 -5.60 -16.52
CA THR A 260 6.67 -5.99 -17.52
C THR A 260 7.93 -6.58 -16.87
N ASN A 261 8.34 -6.05 -15.72
CA ASN A 261 9.67 -6.31 -15.15
C ASN A 261 9.66 -7.22 -13.93
N TYR A 262 8.54 -7.28 -13.21
CA TYR A 262 8.40 -8.12 -12.02
C TYR A 262 8.18 -9.59 -12.39
N ASN A 263 8.67 -10.50 -11.56
CA ASN A 263 8.54 -11.94 -11.78
C ASN A 263 8.05 -12.71 -10.51
N GLY A 264 7.74 -12.01 -9.44
CA GLY A 264 7.25 -12.61 -8.20
C GLY A 264 5.73 -12.77 -8.16
N SER A 265 5.21 -13.10 -6.99
CA SER A 265 3.78 -13.25 -6.74
C SER A 265 3.18 -11.99 -6.10
N VAL A 266 1.86 -11.82 -6.22
CA VAL A 266 1.14 -10.66 -5.71
C VAL A 266 -0.02 -11.10 -4.82
N TYR A 267 -0.01 -10.70 -3.54
CA TYR A 267 -1.17 -10.82 -2.68
C TYR A 267 -1.80 -9.43 -2.51
N TRP A 268 -2.78 -9.13 -3.31
CA TRP A 268 -3.39 -7.81 -3.37
C TRP A 268 -4.50 -7.64 -2.35
N VAL A 269 -4.36 -6.69 -1.43
CA VAL A 269 -5.33 -6.45 -0.37
C VAL A 269 -5.88 -5.04 -0.48
N GLN A 270 -7.22 -4.90 -0.45
CA GLN A 270 -7.87 -3.61 -0.64
C GLN A 270 -9.13 -3.49 0.21
N GLY A 271 -9.28 -2.36 0.90
CA GLY A 271 -10.56 -1.94 1.49
C GLY A 271 -11.48 -1.37 0.42
N MET A 272 -12.68 -1.94 0.30
CA MET A 272 -13.67 -1.50 -0.69
C MET A 272 -14.33 -0.16 -0.31
N GLN A 273 -14.17 0.28 0.94
CA GLN A 273 -14.64 1.57 1.44
C GLN A 273 -13.48 2.56 1.63
N ASP A 274 -12.30 2.22 1.14
CA ASP A 274 -11.13 3.06 1.24
C ASP A 274 -11.31 4.32 0.37
N TRP A 275 -11.40 5.47 1.01
CA TRP A 275 -11.50 6.77 0.36
C TRP A 275 -10.13 7.45 0.24
N ASN A 276 -9.12 6.93 0.93
CA ASN A 276 -7.77 7.46 0.88
C ASN A 276 -7.00 6.90 -0.32
N VAL A 277 -7.00 5.57 -0.46
CA VAL A 277 -6.49 4.88 -1.65
C VAL A 277 -7.65 4.09 -2.25
N ASP A 278 -8.29 4.66 -3.25
CA ASP A 278 -9.55 4.15 -3.78
C ASP A 278 -9.41 2.74 -4.38
N PRO A 279 -10.44 1.89 -4.26
CA PRO A 279 -10.43 0.53 -4.80
C PRO A 279 -10.14 0.43 -6.31
N HIS A 280 -10.36 1.49 -7.06
CA HIS A 280 -10.07 1.50 -8.51
C HIS A 280 -8.58 1.33 -8.83
N GLN A 281 -7.68 1.50 -7.87
CA GLN A 281 -6.27 1.18 -8.01
C GLN A 281 -6.04 -0.30 -8.36
N VAL A 282 -6.93 -1.19 -7.93
CA VAL A 282 -6.84 -2.63 -8.14
C VAL A 282 -7.49 -3.06 -9.46
N PHE A 283 -8.68 -2.55 -9.75
CA PHE A 283 -9.58 -3.11 -10.74
C PHE A 283 -9.04 -3.21 -12.16
N PRO A 284 -8.34 -2.24 -12.73
CA PRO A 284 -7.86 -2.39 -14.08
C PRO A 284 -6.77 -3.45 -14.21
N TRP A 285 -6.01 -3.68 -13.15
CA TRP A 285 -4.74 -4.39 -13.19
C TRP A 285 -4.82 -5.85 -12.75
N TYR A 286 -5.75 -6.17 -11.86
CA TYR A 286 -5.84 -7.51 -11.28
C TYR A 286 -5.88 -8.61 -12.36
N GLN A 287 -6.80 -8.49 -13.32
CA GLN A 287 -6.90 -9.43 -14.44
C GLN A 287 -5.67 -9.39 -15.34
N MET A 288 -5.07 -8.21 -15.56
CA MET A 288 -3.89 -8.10 -16.43
C MET A 288 -2.68 -8.84 -15.86
N PHE A 289 -2.50 -8.85 -14.54
CA PHE A 289 -1.46 -9.66 -13.90
C PHE A 289 -1.74 -11.16 -14.03
N ILE A 290 -2.99 -11.60 -13.90
CA ILE A 290 -3.37 -13.00 -14.16
C ILE A 290 -3.09 -13.37 -15.61
N ASP A 291 -3.49 -12.55 -16.56
CA ASP A 291 -3.30 -12.79 -18.00
C ASP A 291 -1.82 -12.81 -18.39
N ALA A 292 -0.98 -12.08 -17.68
CA ALA A 292 0.47 -12.10 -17.83
C ALA A 292 1.14 -13.32 -17.16
N GLY A 293 0.37 -14.15 -16.45
CA GLY A 293 0.85 -15.40 -15.85
C GLY A 293 1.39 -15.30 -14.44
N PHE A 294 1.12 -14.18 -13.76
CA PHE A 294 1.50 -14.03 -12.35
C PHE A 294 0.62 -14.88 -11.43
N ASP A 295 1.20 -15.34 -10.34
CA ASP A 295 0.45 -15.84 -9.20
C ASP A 295 -0.15 -14.64 -8.45
N VAL A 296 -1.46 -14.46 -8.59
CA VAL A 296 -2.20 -13.35 -7.99
C VAL A 296 -3.29 -13.88 -7.06
N ARG A 297 -3.32 -13.37 -5.84
CA ARG A 297 -4.41 -13.57 -4.89
C ARG A 297 -4.96 -12.23 -4.46
N GLY A 298 -6.26 -12.11 -4.26
CA GLY A 298 -6.91 -10.89 -3.84
C GLY A 298 -7.72 -11.06 -2.55
N MET A 299 -7.73 -10.04 -1.71
CA MET A 299 -8.62 -9.91 -0.57
C MET A 299 -9.23 -8.51 -0.56
N LEU A 300 -10.50 -8.43 -0.92
CA LEU A 300 -11.23 -7.17 -1.04
C LEU A 300 -12.37 -7.14 -0.02
N GLY A 301 -12.16 -6.41 1.08
CA GLY A 301 -13.08 -6.40 2.22
C GLY A 301 -13.83 -5.09 2.39
N GLN A 302 -14.91 -5.12 3.18
CA GLN A 302 -15.75 -3.96 3.46
C GLN A 302 -15.16 -3.09 4.58
N TRP A 303 -13.89 -2.74 4.48
CA TRP A 303 -13.21 -1.82 5.39
C TRP A 303 -12.66 -0.59 4.65
N GLU A 304 -12.30 0.41 5.40
CA GLU A 304 -11.66 1.64 4.95
C GLU A 304 -10.15 1.43 4.75
N HIS A 305 -9.35 2.46 5.00
CA HIS A 305 -7.90 2.44 4.87
C HIS A 305 -7.22 1.69 6.02
N ASN A 306 -7.51 0.38 6.17
CA ASN A 306 -7.07 -0.45 7.29
C ASN A 306 -6.46 -1.78 6.84
N TYR A 307 -5.76 -2.43 7.76
CA TYR A 307 -5.35 -3.82 7.59
C TYR A 307 -6.57 -4.75 7.77
N PRO A 308 -6.55 -5.95 7.15
CA PRO A 308 -7.71 -6.86 7.20
C PRO A 308 -8.12 -7.30 8.60
N ASP A 309 -7.19 -7.37 9.53
CA ASP A 309 -7.39 -7.81 10.91
C ASP A 309 -7.55 -6.66 11.92
N GLN A 310 -7.51 -5.42 11.47
CA GLN A 310 -7.74 -4.27 12.33
C GLN A 310 -9.24 -3.96 12.43
N TRP A 311 -9.75 -4.10 13.64
CA TRP A 311 -11.06 -3.59 13.99
C TRP A 311 -10.92 -2.21 14.63
N THR A 312 -11.54 -1.20 14.04
CA THR A 312 -11.64 0.13 14.62
C THR A 312 -13.10 0.55 14.72
N LYS A 313 -13.41 1.44 15.65
CA LYS A 313 -14.77 2.01 15.72
C LYS A 313 -15.18 2.70 14.43
N HIS A 314 -14.21 3.24 13.70
CA HIS A 314 -14.44 3.88 12.41
C HIS A 314 -14.94 2.90 11.35
N ASN A 315 -14.43 1.69 11.32
CA ASN A 315 -14.92 0.65 10.41
C ASN A 315 -16.36 0.24 10.72
N ALA A 316 -16.78 0.40 11.97
CA ALA A 316 -18.06 -0.13 12.46
C ALA A 316 -19.19 0.91 12.53
N GLN A 317 -18.91 2.18 12.74
CA GLN A 317 -19.95 3.15 13.12
C GLN A 317 -19.87 4.53 12.47
N GLU A 318 -18.71 4.94 11.96
CA GLU A 318 -18.49 6.34 11.56
C GLU A 318 -18.21 6.52 10.07
N SER A 319 -18.24 5.46 9.28
CA SER A 319 -17.94 5.54 7.83
C SER A 319 -18.82 6.53 7.06
N GLY A 320 -19.71 7.26 7.71
CA GLY A 320 -20.55 8.30 7.10
C GLY A 320 -21.33 7.85 5.85
N TYR A 321 -21.14 6.62 5.45
CA TYR A 321 -21.71 6.00 4.26
C TYR A 321 -22.99 5.22 4.55
N GLY A 322 -23.56 5.37 5.75
CA GLY A 322 -24.91 4.91 6.06
C GLY A 322 -25.07 3.40 6.22
N GLY A 323 -23.99 2.67 6.36
CA GLY A 323 -24.05 1.25 6.65
C GLY A 323 -24.15 1.00 8.17
N GLU A 324 -24.95 0.04 8.56
CA GLU A 324 -24.84 -0.58 9.89
C GLU A 324 -23.47 -1.27 9.98
N ALA A 325 -22.86 -1.27 11.15
CA ALA A 325 -21.62 -2.01 11.40
C ALA A 325 -21.78 -3.46 11.00
N ILE A 326 -21.04 -3.90 10.01
CA ILE A 326 -21.02 -5.30 9.61
C ILE A 326 -20.12 -6.05 10.58
N GLN A 327 -20.67 -6.90 11.40
CA GLN A 327 -19.95 -7.59 12.49
C GLN A 327 -18.79 -8.47 12.01
N ASN A 328 -18.75 -8.81 10.73
CA ASN A 328 -17.77 -9.73 10.13
C ASN A 328 -16.80 -9.01 9.18
N MET A 329 -16.56 -7.71 9.36
CA MET A 329 -15.64 -6.96 8.50
C MET A 329 -14.17 -7.35 8.71
N THR A 330 -13.83 -7.87 9.88
CA THR A 330 -12.45 -8.17 10.26
C THR A 330 -12.06 -9.59 9.89
N ARG A 331 -10.94 -9.76 9.26
CA ARG A 331 -10.32 -11.04 8.93
C ARG A 331 -9.40 -11.50 10.07
N TRP A 332 -9.99 -12.20 11.02
CA TRP A 332 -9.25 -12.74 12.17
C TRP A 332 -8.20 -13.79 11.81
N ASP A 333 -8.34 -14.40 10.66
CA ASP A 333 -7.41 -15.38 10.10
C ASP A 333 -6.30 -14.76 9.26
N TRP A 334 -6.26 -13.43 9.14
CA TRP A 334 -5.29 -12.72 8.29
C TRP A 334 -3.84 -13.13 8.57
N GLY A 335 -3.47 -13.19 9.85
CA GLY A 335 -2.11 -13.57 10.22
C GLY A 335 -1.73 -14.97 9.73
N GLN A 336 -2.63 -15.93 9.85
CA GLN A 336 -2.42 -17.30 9.37
C GLN A 336 -2.40 -17.38 7.85
N ASP A 337 -3.32 -16.70 7.20
CA ASP A 337 -3.44 -16.67 5.75
C ASP A 337 -2.20 -16.06 5.07
N LEU A 338 -1.71 -14.95 5.61
CA LEU A 338 -0.47 -14.32 5.19
C LEU A 338 0.76 -15.19 5.50
N PHE A 339 0.75 -15.90 6.64
CA PHE A 339 1.83 -16.81 7.01
C PHE A 339 1.96 -17.95 5.99
N GLU A 340 0.86 -18.58 5.60
CA GLU A 340 0.85 -19.64 4.57
C GLU A 340 1.34 -19.13 3.22
N TRP A 341 1.01 -17.88 2.86
CA TRP A 341 1.52 -17.22 1.67
C TRP A 341 3.05 -17.08 1.70
N PHE A 342 3.61 -16.56 2.78
CA PHE A 342 5.05 -16.38 2.91
C PHE A 342 5.80 -17.71 3.07
N GLU A 343 5.24 -18.70 3.77
CA GLU A 343 5.86 -20.04 3.84
C GLU A 343 6.06 -20.63 2.44
N TYR A 344 5.08 -20.49 1.57
CA TYR A 344 5.18 -21.00 0.20
C TYR A 344 6.15 -20.19 -0.67
N TYR A 345 5.96 -18.88 -0.78
CA TYR A 345 6.73 -18.07 -1.72
C TYR A 345 8.15 -17.75 -1.25
N LEU A 346 8.37 -17.62 0.05
CA LEU A 346 9.68 -17.27 0.60
C LEU A 346 10.49 -18.46 1.06
N LYS A 347 9.86 -19.53 1.55
CA LYS A 347 10.56 -20.73 2.00
C LYS A 347 10.38 -21.96 1.11
N GLY A 348 9.36 -21.97 0.26
CA GLY A 348 8.99 -23.14 -0.55
C GLY A 348 8.41 -24.29 0.30
N VAL A 349 7.74 -23.95 1.40
CA VAL A 349 7.16 -24.91 2.35
C VAL A 349 5.63 -24.82 2.27
N GLY A 350 4.96 -25.95 2.50
CA GLY A 350 3.50 -26.03 2.45
C GLY A 350 2.93 -26.27 1.06
N GLU A 351 1.62 -26.15 0.95
CA GLU A 351 0.90 -26.23 -0.32
C GLU A 351 0.82 -24.87 -0.98
N LYS A 352 0.77 -24.84 -2.30
CA LYS A 352 0.58 -23.57 -3.03
C LYS A 352 -0.76 -22.98 -2.63
N PRO A 353 -0.77 -21.71 -2.17
CA PRO A 353 -2.02 -21.03 -1.86
C PRO A 353 -2.97 -20.98 -3.06
N GLU A 354 -4.26 -21.07 -2.80
CA GLU A 354 -5.26 -20.89 -3.85
C GLU A 354 -5.23 -19.47 -4.40
N LEU A 355 -5.17 -19.35 -5.73
CA LEU A 355 -5.09 -18.08 -6.45
C LEU A 355 -6.50 -17.67 -6.87
N HIS A 356 -7.12 -16.79 -6.11
CA HIS A 356 -8.47 -16.30 -6.34
C HIS A 356 -8.65 -14.92 -5.69
N ALA A 357 -9.72 -14.25 -6.02
CA ALA A 357 -10.14 -13.03 -5.32
C ALA A 357 -11.20 -13.38 -4.25
N GLN A 358 -10.91 -13.07 -3.01
CA GLN A 358 -11.87 -13.13 -1.90
C GLN A 358 -12.56 -11.79 -1.77
N ILE A 359 -13.87 -11.75 -1.96
CA ILE A 359 -14.66 -10.53 -1.97
C ILE A 359 -15.67 -10.56 -0.83
N GLN A 360 -15.62 -9.57 0.05
CA GLN A 360 -16.64 -9.45 1.09
C GLN A 360 -17.90 -8.75 0.55
N ARG A 361 -19.03 -9.36 0.75
CA ARG A 361 -20.35 -8.82 0.40
C ARG A 361 -20.83 -7.82 1.43
N ASN A 362 -21.86 -7.04 1.08
CA ASN A 362 -22.48 -6.06 1.99
C ASN A 362 -23.14 -6.71 3.24
N ASP A 363 -23.47 -8.00 3.18
CA ASP A 363 -24.00 -8.77 4.32
C ASP A 363 -22.89 -9.33 5.23
N GLY A 364 -21.62 -9.06 4.91
CA GLY A 364 -20.47 -9.54 5.64
C GLY A 364 -19.96 -10.93 5.21
N GLU A 365 -20.69 -11.63 4.36
CA GLU A 365 -20.27 -12.93 3.85
C GLU A 365 -19.18 -12.79 2.79
N TRP A 366 -18.31 -13.79 2.71
CA TRP A 366 -17.24 -13.85 1.73
C TRP A 366 -17.63 -14.74 0.55
N ARG A 367 -17.28 -14.28 -0.65
CA ARG A 367 -17.38 -15.09 -1.86
C ARG A 367 -16.01 -15.21 -2.53
N ILE A 368 -15.85 -16.26 -3.27
CA ILE A 368 -14.65 -16.55 -4.05
C ILE A 368 -14.96 -16.29 -5.52
N GLU A 369 -14.08 -15.56 -6.18
CA GLU A 369 -14.11 -15.28 -7.63
C GLU A 369 -12.77 -15.67 -8.23
N ASP A 370 -12.77 -16.20 -9.44
CA ASP A 370 -11.53 -16.55 -10.14
C ASP A 370 -10.67 -15.31 -10.44
N THR A 371 -11.33 -14.17 -10.60
CA THR A 371 -10.72 -12.87 -10.86
C THR A 371 -11.58 -11.73 -10.33
N TRP A 372 -11.04 -10.52 -10.37
CA TRP A 372 -11.79 -9.31 -10.03
C TRP A 372 -11.56 -8.17 -11.04
N PRO A 373 -12.62 -7.51 -11.57
CA PRO A 373 -14.04 -7.92 -11.45
C PRO A 373 -14.32 -9.25 -12.17
N PRO A 374 -15.41 -9.98 -11.80
CA PRO A 374 -15.77 -11.24 -12.47
C PRO A 374 -15.90 -11.08 -13.99
N LEU A 375 -15.42 -12.07 -14.76
CA LEU A 375 -15.43 -11.99 -16.23
C LEU A 375 -16.81 -12.26 -16.83
N ASP A 376 -17.64 -13.03 -16.15
CA ASP A 376 -18.98 -13.46 -16.58
C ASP A 376 -20.11 -12.48 -16.19
N ARG A 377 -19.70 -11.24 -15.82
CA ARG A 377 -20.67 -10.20 -15.45
C ARG A 377 -21.43 -9.64 -16.63
N ASP A 378 -22.71 -9.42 -16.45
CA ASP A 378 -23.53 -8.62 -17.32
C ASP A 378 -23.42 -7.14 -16.96
N PHE A 379 -23.42 -6.28 -17.96
CA PHE A 379 -23.46 -4.84 -17.76
C PHE A 379 -24.91 -4.35 -17.81
N ALA A 380 -25.34 -3.62 -16.79
CA ALA A 380 -26.61 -2.91 -16.80
C ALA A 380 -26.34 -1.42 -17.14
N GLU A 381 -26.94 -0.94 -18.22
CA GLU A 381 -26.97 0.48 -18.54
C GLU A 381 -28.23 1.11 -17.96
N ILE A 382 -28.05 2.15 -17.15
CA ILE A 382 -29.15 2.91 -16.58
C ILE A 382 -29.16 4.29 -17.26
N PRO A 383 -30.16 4.60 -18.12
CA PRO A 383 -30.22 5.89 -18.75
C PRO A 383 -30.37 7.01 -17.72
N LEU A 384 -29.52 8.04 -17.81
CA LEU A 384 -29.53 9.17 -16.87
C LEU A 384 -30.81 10.01 -16.93
N ASP A 385 -31.54 9.99 -18.02
CA ASP A 385 -32.85 10.66 -18.16
C ASP A 385 -33.94 10.03 -17.28
N THR A 386 -33.70 8.81 -16.79
CA THR A 386 -34.60 8.12 -15.83
C THR A 386 -34.24 8.45 -14.37
N CYS A 387 -33.18 9.22 -14.15
CA CYS A 387 -32.67 9.51 -12.84
C CYS A 387 -33.29 10.79 -12.26
N THR A 388 -33.52 10.80 -10.96
CA THR A 388 -34.05 11.95 -10.24
C THR A 388 -33.02 12.46 -9.24
N GLN A 389 -32.80 13.77 -9.21
CA GLN A 389 -32.00 14.37 -8.18
C GLN A 389 -32.76 14.32 -6.85
N THR A 390 -32.28 13.52 -5.89
CA THR A 390 -32.94 13.32 -4.60
C THR A 390 -32.30 14.10 -3.47
N GLY A 391 -31.10 14.68 -3.66
CA GLY A 391 -30.45 15.45 -2.63
C GLY A 391 -29.15 16.09 -3.07
N THR A 392 -28.62 16.91 -2.19
CA THR A 392 -27.26 17.46 -2.27
C THR A 392 -26.49 16.92 -1.08
N ARG A 393 -25.41 16.19 -1.31
CA ARG A 393 -24.50 15.76 -0.25
C ARG A 393 -23.41 16.80 -0.11
N VAL A 394 -23.31 17.42 1.08
CA VAL A 394 -22.19 18.25 1.43
C VAL A 394 -21.12 17.32 2.03
N GLN A 395 -20.09 17.01 1.27
CA GLN A 395 -18.89 16.43 1.86
C GLN A 395 -18.13 17.55 2.56
N GLY A 396 -18.05 17.45 3.88
CA GLY A 396 -17.47 18.48 4.72
C GLY A 396 -15.94 18.51 4.67
N VAL A 397 -15.39 19.02 3.58
CA VAL A 397 -14.05 19.62 3.61
C VAL A 397 -14.27 21.13 3.52
N SER A 398 -14.21 21.80 4.66
CA SER A 398 -14.14 23.25 4.64
C SER A 398 -12.72 23.69 4.29
N VAL A 399 -12.49 23.85 3.01
CA VAL A 399 -11.42 24.75 2.56
C VAL A 399 -11.93 26.14 2.83
N SER A 400 -11.14 26.98 3.50
CA SER A 400 -11.53 28.32 3.94
C SER A 400 -12.27 29.09 2.83
N GLY A 401 -13.58 29.21 2.97
CA GLY A 401 -14.43 30.02 2.12
C GLY A 401 -15.30 29.30 1.07
N GLY A 402 -15.29 28.00 0.98
CA GLY A 402 -16.11 27.25 0.02
C GLY A 402 -16.67 25.94 0.57
N SER A 403 -17.91 25.61 0.22
CA SER A 403 -18.47 24.28 0.44
C SER A 403 -18.47 23.54 -0.89
N VAL A 404 -17.94 22.31 -0.91
CA VAL A 404 -18.09 21.38 -2.04
C VAL A 404 -19.39 20.61 -1.84
N SER A 405 -20.35 20.79 -2.73
CA SER A 405 -21.61 20.04 -2.70
C SER A 405 -21.63 19.06 -3.87
N GLY A 406 -21.85 17.79 -3.58
CA GLY A 406 -22.14 16.76 -4.57
C GLY A 406 -23.64 16.62 -4.80
N VAL A 407 -24.04 16.24 -6.01
CA VAL A 407 -25.43 15.93 -6.36
C VAL A 407 -25.67 14.45 -6.13
N VAL A 408 -26.68 14.10 -5.37
CA VAL A 408 -27.16 12.73 -5.25
C VAL A 408 -28.22 12.50 -6.32
N ILE A 409 -27.98 11.54 -7.19
CA ILE A 409 -28.89 11.15 -8.27
C ILE A 409 -29.39 9.75 -7.97
N GLU A 410 -30.67 9.56 -7.80
CA GLU A 410 -31.31 8.25 -7.76
C GLU A 410 -31.81 7.89 -9.14
N CYS A 411 -31.29 6.80 -9.68
CA CYS A 411 -31.75 6.18 -10.89
C CYS A 411 -32.67 5.01 -10.53
N GLY A 412 -33.60 4.67 -11.42
CA GLY A 412 -34.64 3.66 -11.16
C GLY A 412 -34.06 2.37 -10.58
N ALA A 413 -34.77 1.76 -9.64
CA ALA A 413 -34.33 0.54 -8.98
C ALA A 413 -34.16 -0.60 -9.98
N LEU A 414 -33.07 -1.30 -9.91
CA LEU A 414 -32.93 -2.61 -10.56
C LEU A 414 -33.91 -3.56 -9.87
N SER A 415 -34.89 -4.05 -10.62
CA SER A 415 -35.87 -5.00 -10.10
C SER A 415 -35.69 -6.34 -10.80
N GLY A 416 -35.63 -7.40 -10.01
CA GLY A 416 -35.56 -8.78 -10.48
C GLY A 416 -36.26 -9.71 -9.50
N ASP A 417 -36.65 -10.89 -9.95
CA ASP A 417 -37.30 -11.93 -9.13
C ASP A 417 -36.28 -12.70 -8.26
N SER A 418 -35.01 -12.30 -8.25
CA SER A 418 -33.92 -12.90 -7.50
C SER A 418 -32.97 -11.84 -6.97
N ASP A 419 -32.16 -12.20 -6.00
CA ASP A 419 -31.09 -11.36 -5.49
C ASP A 419 -30.13 -10.97 -6.62
N ILE A 420 -29.89 -9.67 -6.75
CA ILE A 420 -28.97 -9.13 -7.75
C ILE A 420 -27.65 -8.84 -7.04
N SER A 421 -26.57 -9.45 -7.51
CA SER A 421 -25.21 -9.12 -7.07
C SER A 421 -24.64 -8.07 -8.01
N ILE A 422 -24.28 -6.90 -7.46
CA ILE A 422 -23.60 -5.84 -8.20
C ILE A 422 -22.12 -5.88 -7.84
N SER A 423 -21.29 -6.01 -8.86
CA SER A 423 -19.83 -6.10 -8.69
C SER A 423 -19.12 -5.27 -9.75
N GLY A 424 -18.03 -4.60 -9.36
CA GLY A 424 -17.20 -3.85 -10.28
C GLY A 424 -17.35 -2.32 -10.13
N LEU A 425 -16.73 -1.60 -11.05
CA LEU A 425 -16.79 -0.14 -11.11
C LEU A 425 -18.05 0.34 -11.81
N ALA A 426 -18.72 1.30 -11.19
CA ALA A 426 -19.74 2.08 -11.89
C ALA A 426 -19.04 3.09 -12.82
N THR A 427 -19.38 3.09 -14.09
CA THR A 427 -18.86 4.02 -15.07
C THR A 427 -19.98 4.98 -15.50
N LEU A 428 -19.71 6.28 -15.39
CA LEU A 428 -20.63 7.32 -15.87
C LEU A 428 -20.19 7.74 -17.28
N HIS A 429 -21.04 7.50 -18.27
CA HIS A 429 -20.87 8.02 -19.62
C HIS A 429 -21.63 9.34 -19.74
N LEU A 430 -20.93 10.44 -19.95
CA LEU A 430 -21.46 11.79 -20.13
C LEU A 430 -21.53 12.15 -21.61
#